data_115cb966763679ada0afa79ef4ebc7a4
#
_entry.id   115cb966763679ada0afa79ef4ebc7a4
#
_cell.length_a   1.000
_cell.length_b   1.000
_cell.length_c   1.000
_cell.angle_alpha   90.00
_cell.angle_beta   90.00
_cell.angle_gamma   90.00
#
_symmetry.space_group_name_H-M   'P 1'
#
loop_
_entity.id
_entity.type
_entity.pdbx_description
1 polymer ?
#
loop_
_entity_poly.entity_id
_entity_poly.type
_entity_poly.pdbx_seq_one_letter_code
_entity_poly.pdbx_strand_id
1 'polypeptide(L)'
;MTNYIKSIFCFLLLLFPALAYCQQETDTAALIMEYNKVMSFTAQPYIHYTTLTKLSANPVLQSQDTASLIGEFFKNNTDLYSNNVKEEMYMQDSLMVSISNDRKTIWLNKVDVDTKDRMNVITPFGKEVQEIMRRNYTISKSSPDGNTSRIVFETRRPQTGAAVGNTRITIDYDSKTYLPRNINIDISMKEPADEETIASLKEEEVDEKKLVKEINGLKYLVRSQSMYIQFTAIKNDKENVMQMPSYDSCLDYNAVTQEFTGKGKYKDYEITKLF
;
A
#
# COMPACT_ATOMS: atom_id res chain seq x y z
N MET A 1 6.11 -62.65 -1.41
CA MET A 1 5.09 -61.62 -1.24
C MET A 1 5.59 -60.32 -0.61
N THR A 2 6.64 -60.30 0.17
CA THR A 2 7.14 -59.13 0.95
C THR A 2 7.86 -58.07 0.09
N ASN A 3 8.44 -58.42 -1.06
CA ASN A 3 9.19 -57.47 -1.87
C ASN A 3 8.32 -56.59 -2.79
N TYR A 4 7.14 -57.04 -3.18
CA TYR A 4 6.17 -56.24 -3.97
C TYR A 4 5.54 -55.13 -3.14
N ILE A 5 5.26 -55.35 -1.87
CA ILE A 5 4.66 -54.33 -1.01
C ILE A 5 5.62 -53.17 -0.75
N LYS A 6 6.92 -53.47 -0.59
CA LYS A 6 7.95 -52.42 -0.41
C LYS A 6 8.14 -51.56 -1.67
N SER A 7 8.03 -52.18 -2.88
CA SER A 7 8.15 -51.45 -4.13
C SER A 7 6.98 -50.52 -4.39
N ILE A 8 5.76 -50.92 -4.04
CA ILE A 8 4.54 -50.08 -4.16
C ILE A 8 4.61 -48.90 -3.18
N PHE A 9 5.12 -49.12 -1.96
CA PHE A 9 5.24 -48.08 -0.95
C PHE A 9 6.29 -47.02 -1.34
N CYS A 10 7.42 -47.42 -1.94
CA CYS A 10 8.42 -46.49 -2.48
C CYS A 10 7.88 -45.70 -3.68
N PHE A 11 7.05 -46.31 -4.55
CA PHE A 11 6.46 -45.60 -5.69
C PHE A 11 5.38 -44.59 -5.25
N LEU A 12 4.61 -44.90 -4.21
CA LEU A 12 3.66 -43.97 -3.59
C LEU A 12 4.38 -42.79 -2.94
N LEU A 13 5.50 -43.00 -2.25
CA LEU A 13 6.31 -41.93 -1.64
C LEU A 13 6.95 -40.98 -2.64
N LEU A 14 7.25 -41.44 -3.86
CA LEU A 14 7.81 -40.63 -4.94
C LEU A 14 6.75 -39.79 -5.67
N LEU A 15 5.46 -40.20 -5.62
CA LEU A 15 4.35 -39.43 -6.20
C LEU A 15 3.88 -38.26 -5.31
N PHE A 16 4.10 -38.32 -4.00
CA PHE A 16 3.70 -37.27 -3.08
C PHE A 16 4.33 -35.91 -3.38
N PRO A 17 5.63 -35.75 -3.67
CA PRO A 17 6.21 -34.45 -4.00
C PRO A 17 5.70 -33.89 -5.32
N ALA A 18 5.40 -34.75 -6.32
CA ALA A 18 4.86 -34.28 -7.61
C ALA A 18 3.44 -33.73 -7.50
N LEU A 19 2.60 -34.32 -6.67
CA LEU A 19 1.24 -33.84 -6.37
C LEU A 19 1.29 -32.55 -5.53
N ALA A 20 2.24 -32.42 -4.60
CA ALA A 20 2.42 -31.20 -3.81
C ALA A 20 2.88 -30.02 -4.68
N TYR A 21 3.76 -30.25 -5.67
CA TYR A 21 4.18 -29.20 -6.61
C TYR A 21 3.05 -28.73 -7.53
N CYS A 22 2.19 -29.64 -7.99
CA CYS A 22 1.04 -29.29 -8.81
C CYS A 22 -0.03 -28.52 -8.03
N GLN A 23 -0.25 -28.86 -6.77
CA GLN A 23 -1.13 -28.11 -5.85
C GLN A 23 -0.60 -26.71 -5.58
N GLN A 24 0.71 -26.50 -5.50
CA GLN A 24 1.30 -25.21 -5.17
C GLN A 24 1.09 -24.16 -6.29
N GLU A 25 1.09 -24.54 -7.57
CA GLU A 25 0.78 -23.61 -8.66
C GLU A 25 -0.71 -23.24 -8.73
N THR A 26 -1.59 -24.20 -8.50
CA THR A 26 -3.03 -23.99 -8.46
C THR A 26 -3.41 -23.09 -7.28
N ASP A 27 -2.77 -23.29 -6.13
CA ASP A 27 -2.97 -22.48 -4.93
C ASP A 27 -2.54 -21.01 -5.12
N THR A 28 -1.43 -20.74 -5.82
CA THR A 28 -0.95 -19.37 -6.07
C THR A 28 -1.96 -18.55 -6.88
N ALA A 29 -2.60 -19.14 -7.88
CA ALA A 29 -3.63 -18.46 -8.66
C ALA A 29 -4.88 -18.17 -7.81
N ALA A 30 -5.31 -19.15 -7.03
CA ALA A 30 -6.43 -19.00 -6.11
C ALA A 30 -6.16 -17.92 -5.06
N LEU A 31 -4.94 -17.85 -4.53
CA LEU A 31 -4.53 -16.83 -3.55
C LEU A 31 -4.50 -15.41 -4.14
N ILE A 32 -4.09 -15.26 -5.40
CA ILE A 32 -4.16 -13.97 -6.10
C ILE A 32 -5.62 -13.57 -6.33
N MET A 33 -6.49 -14.50 -6.70
CA MET A 33 -7.93 -14.22 -6.83
C MET A 33 -8.55 -13.84 -5.48
N GLU A 34 -8.13 -14.48 -4.40
CA GLU A 34 -8.58 -14.17 -3.05
C GLU A 34 -8.10 -12.77 -2.61
N TYR A 35 -6.84 -12.42 -2.88
CA TYR A 35 -6.33 -11.07 -2.71
C TYR A 35 -7.18 -10.04 -3.46
N ASN A 36 -7.48 -10.29 -4.74
CA ASN A 36 -8.31 -9.41 -5.53
C ASN A 36 -9.70 -9.24 -4.92
N LYS A 37 -10.27 -10.30 -4.35
CA LYS A 37 -11.54 -10.24 -3.63
C LYS A 37 -11.44 -9.37 -2.39
N VAL A 38 -10.37 -9.51 -1.61
CA VAL A 38 -10.11 -8.65 -0.45
C VAL A 38 -10.00 -7.20 -0.88
N MET A 39 -9.22 -6.89 -1.93
CA MET A 39 -9.01 -5.51 -2.39
C MET A 39 -10.22 -4.93 -3.15
N SER A 40 -11.17 -5.76 -3.59
CA SER A 40 -12.37 -5.30 -4.31
C SER A 40 -13.29 -4.39 -3.49
N PHE A 41 -13.09 -4.30 -2.16
CA PHE A 41 -13.84 -3.36 -1.34
C PHE A 41 -13.68 -1.91 -1.83
N THR A 42 -12.49 -1.54 -2.36
CA THR A 42 -12.22 -0.20 -2.89
C THR A 42 -12.95 0.09 -4.20
N ALA A 43 -13.39 -0.94 -4.92
CA ALA A 43 -14.15 -0.80 -6.16
C ALA A 43 -15.66 -0.53 -5.92
N GLN A 44 -16.13 -0.63 -4.67
CA GLN A 44 -17.52 -0.34 -4.34
C GLN A 44 -17.87 1.12 -4.68
N PRO A 45 -19.11 1.39 -5.15
CA PRO A 45 -19.53 2.76 -5.47
C PRO A 45 -19.63 3.65 -4.23
N TYR A 46 -19.93 3.05 -3.09
CA TYR A 46 -20.05 3.74 -1.82
C TYR A 46 -19.10 3.09 -0.83
N ILE A 47 -18.18 3.87 -0.28
CA ILE A 47 -17.26 3.38 0.73
C ILE A 47 -16.83 4.50 1.68
N HIS A 48 -16.79 4.19 2.95
CA HIS A 48 -16.19 5.00 3.99
C HIS A 48 -15.34 4.11 4.88
N TYR A 49 -14.11 4.49 5.15
CA TYR A 49 -13.27 3.81 6.13
C TYR A 49 -12.28 4.78 6.78
N THR A 50 -11.82 4.40 7.95
CA THR A 50 -10.71 5.05 8.63
C THR A 50 -9.52 4.12 8.70
N THR A 51 -8.32 4.71 8.68
CA THR A 51 -7.07 3.96 8.80
C THR A 51 -6.20 4.54 9.90
N LEU A 52 -5.47 3.66 10.58
CA LEU A 52 -4.30 4.03 11.37
C LEU A 52 -3.08 3.51 10.64
N THR A 53 -2.28 4.43 10.08
CA THR A 53 -1.02 4.09 9.39
C THR A 53 0.14 4.38 10.31
N LYS A 54 1.01 3.39 10.53
CA LYS A 54 2.26 3.52 11.28
C LYS A 54 3.43 3.26 10.35
N LEU A 55 4.36 4.20 10.32
CA LEU A 55 5.62 4.06 9.62
C LEU A 55 6.73 3.80 10.63
N SER A 56 7.66 2.94 10.29
CA SER A 56 8.89 2.70 11.04
C SER A 56 10.04 2.40 10.10
N ALA A 57 11.24 2.83 10.45
CA ALA A 57 12.45 2.50 9.72
C ALA A 57 13.59 2.15 10.69
N ASN A 58 14.51 1.33 10.24
CA ASN A 58 15.72 0.99 10.97
C ASN A 58 16.92 0.99 9.99
N PRO A 59 17.89 1.90 10.17
CA PRO A 59 17.90 2.96 11.16
C PRO A 59 16.89 4.07 10.88
N VAL A 60 16.51 4.82 11.92
CA VAL A 60 15.76 6.07 11.82
C VAL A 60 16.73 7.18 11.43
N LEU A 61 16.48 7.85 10.31
CA LEU A 61 17.32 8.93 9.79
C LEU A 61 16.64 10.29 9.95
N GLN A 62 15.32 10.31 9.76
CA GLN A 62 14.51 11.52 9.78
C GLN A 62 13.27 11.30 10.66
N SER A 63 12.67 12.37 11.16
CA SER A 63 11.48 12.27 12.01
C SER A 63 10.27 11.59 11.30
N GLN A 64 10.19 11.72 9.99
CA GLN A 64 9.16 11.08 9.19
C GLN A 64 9.33 9.56 9.03
N ASP A 65 10.49 9.02 9.36
CA ASP A 65 10.75 7.58 9.34
C ASP A 65 9.93 6.83 10.42
N THR A 66 9.45 7.57 11.42
CA THR A 66 8.57 7.07 12.46
C THR A 66 7.38 8.00 12.57
N ALA A 67 6.27 7.64 11.95
CA ALA A 67 5.05 8.42 11.95
C ALA A 67 3.84 7.55 12.30
N SER A 68 2.84 8.18 12.92
CA SER A 68 1.53 7.57 13.12
C SER A 68 0.49 8.55 12.61
N LEU A 69 -0.28 8.14 11.59
CA LEU A 69 -1.24 8.96 10.90
C LEU A 69 -2.62 8.29 10.97
N ILE A 70 -3.62 9.07 11.34
CA ILE A 70 -5.01 8.66 11.20
C ILE A 70 -5.50 9.23 9.88
N GLY A 71 -6.05 8.39 9.03
CA GLY A 71 -6.62 8.76 7.74
C GLY A 71 -8.11 8.42 7.69
N GLU A 72 -8.83 9.18 6.90
CA GLU A 72 -10.24 8.95 6.59
C GLU A 72 -10.41 9.01 5.07
N PHE A 73 -11.24 8.13 4.55
CA PHE A 73 -11.49 8.02 3.12
C PHE A 73 -12.98 7.81 2.87
N PHE A 74 -13.52 8.61 1.94
CA PHE A 74 -14.87 8.46 1.41
C PHE A 74 -14.83 8.33 -0.10
N LYS A 75 -15.74 7.54 -0.62
CA LYS A 75 -16.06 7.46 -2.04
C LYS A 75 -17.56 7.46 -2.21
N ASN A 76 -18.07 8.34 -3.07
CA ASN A 76 -19.46 8.41 -3.47
C ASN A 76 -19.53 8.41 -5.00
N ASN A 77 -19.68 7.20 -5.58
CA ASN A 77 -19.54 6.96 -7.02
C ASN A 77 -18.15 7.40 -7.54
N THR A 78 -18.09 8.53 -8.25
CA THR A 78 -16.85 9.11 -8.81
C THR A 78 -16.22 10.14 -7.90
N ASP A 79 -16.93 10.60 -6.88
CA ASP A 79 -16.42 11.60 -5.96
C ASP A 79 -15.62 10.93 -4.85
N LEU A 80 -14.52 11.56 -4.47
CA LEU A 80 -13.61 11.08 -3.44
C LEU A 80 -13.29 12.18 -2.44
N TYR A 81 -13.13 11.78 -1.22
CA TYR A 81 -12.50 12.58 -0.17
C TYR A 81 -11.52 11.71 0.59
N SER A 82 -10.34 12.25 0.82
CA SER A 82 -9.38 11.65 1.74
C SER A 82 -8.76 12.71 2.62
N ASN A 83 -8.49 12.33 3.85
CA ASN A 83 -7.93 13.20 4.86
C ASN A 83 -6.95 12.43 5.72
N ASN A 84 -5.84 13.08 6.04
CA ASN A 84 -4.98 12.75 7.16
C ASN A 84 -4.59 14.07 7.86
N VAL A 85 -3.84 13.99 8.94
CA VAL A 85 -3.48 15.19 9.73
C VAL A 85 -2.76 16.27 8.91
N LYS A 86 -2.02 15.86 7.86
CA LYS A 86 -1.18 16.76 7.05
C LYS A 86 -1.82 17.20 5.76
N GLU A 87 -2.65 16.34 5.16
CA GLU A 87 -3.16 16.53 3.81
C GLU A 87 -4.65 16.20 3.75
N GLU A 88 -5.37 16.97 2.96
CA GLU A 88 -6.76 16.74 2.60
C GLU A 88 -6.89 16.75 1.07
N MET A 89 -7.68 15.86 0.52
CA MET A 89 -7.95 15.82 -0.90
C MET A 89 -9.44 15.65 -1.15
N TYR A 90 -9.98 16.49 -1.99
CA TYR A 90 -11.33 16.40 -2.53
C TYR A 90 -11.24 16.19 -4.04
N MET A 91 -12.01 15.27 -4.55
CA MET A 91 -12.22 15.11 -5.98
C MET A 91 -13.72 15.02 -6.22
N GLN A 92 -14.32 16.11 -6.65
CA GLN A 92 -15.76 16.25 -6.83
C GLN A 92 -16.02 16.98 -8.14
N ASP A 93 -17.08 16.60 -8.84
CA ASP A 93 -17.39 17.11 -10.18
C ASP A 93 -16.19 16.94 -11.14
N SER A 94 -15.60 18.01 -11.59
CA SER A 94 -14.39 18.04 -12.43
C SER A 94 -13.22 18.78 -11.76
N LEU A 95 -13.26 18.92 -10.44
CA LEU A 95 -12.24 19.63 -9.67
C LEU A 95 -11.58 18.69 -8.66
N MET A 96 -10.27 18.72 -8.62
CA MET A 96 -9.46 18.15 -7.55
C MET A 96 -8.88 19.29 -6.73
N VAL A 97 -9.15 19.25 -5.43
CA VAL A 97 -8.62 20.17 -4.42
C VAL A 97 -7.69 19.40 -3.51
N SER A 98 -6.42 19.73 -3.51
CA SER A 98 -5.41 19.16 -2.64
C SER A 98 -4.92 20.21 -1.66
N ILE A 99 -4.98 19.92 -0.36
CA ILE A 99 -4.64 20.84 0.72
C ILE A 99 -3.47 20.26 1.50
N SER A 100 -2.40 21.04 1.65
CA SER A 100 -1.32 20.74 2.59
C SER A 100 -1.44 21.62 3.81
N ASN A 101 -1.79 21.02 4.95
CA ASN A 101 -1.94 21.74 6.21
C ASN A 101 -0.57 22.23 6.76
N ASP A 102 0.51 21.47 6.53
CA ASP A 102 1.87 21.85 6.95
C ASP A 102 2.40 23.06 6.17
N ARG A 103 2.10 23.11 4.85
CA ARG A 103 2.57 24.19 3.95
C ARG A 103 1.59 25.34 3.83
N LYS A 104 0.37 25.20 4.35
CA LYS A 104 -0.75 26.13 4.17
C LYS A 104 -0.99 26.47 2.71
N THR A 105 -1.02 25.45 1.85
CA THR A 105 -1.24 25.59 0.42
C THR A 105 -2.42 24.75 -0.03
N ILE A 106 -3.14 25.28 -1.02
CA ILE A 106 -4.25 24.62 -1.71
C ILE A 106 -3.93 24.58 -3.19
N TRP A 107 -3.91 23.39 -3.78
CA TRP A 107 -3.77 23.21 -5.22
C TRP A 107 -5.11 22.84 -5.83
N LEU A 108 -5.46 23.51 -6.90
CA LEU A 108 -6.66 23.25 -7.67
C LEU A 108 -6.27 22.69 -9.02
N ASN A 109 -6.82 21.56 -9.40
CA ASN A 109 -6.59 20.94 -10.69
C ASN A 109 -7.91 20.49 -11.32
N LYS A 110 -8.04 20.61 -12.65
CA LYS A 110 -9.15 20.00 -13.37
C LYS A 110 -8.89 18.51 -13.56
N VAL A 111 -9.93 17.74 -13.36
CA VAL A 111 -9.88 16.27 -13.49
C VAL A 111 -10.90 15.86 -14.54
N ASP A 112 -10.44 15.18 -15.58
CA ASP A 112 -11.32 14.56 -16.55
C ASP A 112 -11.88 13.23 -16.02
N VAL A 113 -12.87 12.69 -16.72
CA VAL A 113 -13.54 11.43 -16.33
C VAL A 113 -12.55 10.27 -16.31
N ASP A 114 -11.63 10.21 -17.29
CA ASP A 114 -10.64 9.13 -17.39
C ASP A 114 -9.65 9.17 -16.21
N THR A 115 -9.28 10.36 -15.76
CA THR A 115 -8.43 10.53 -14.57
C THR A 115 -9.16 10.12 -13.30
N LYS A 116 -10.44 10.48 -13.16
CA LYS A 116 -11.29 10.04 -12.05
C LYS A 116 -11.37 8.53 -11.98
N ASP A 117 -11.59 7.86 -13.10
CA ASP A 117 -11.66 6.40 -13.17
C ASP A 117 -10.33 5.75 -12.80
N ARG A 118 -9.20 6.32 -13.19
CA ARG A 118 -7.87 5.84 -12.83
C ARG A 118 -7.53 6.05 -11.35
N MET A 119 -7.94 7.15 -10.76
CA MET A 119 -7.70 7.42 -9.33
C MET A 119 -8.63 6.61 -8.42
N ASN A 120 -9.77 6.15 -8.95
CA ASN A 120 -10.67 5.26 -8.24
C ASN A 120 -10.09 3.85 -7.97
N VAL A 121 -8.82 3.64 -8.29
CA VAL A 121 -8.37 2.29 -8.48
C VAL A 121 -7.13 2.00 -7.64
N ILE A 122 -7.34 1.48 -6.43
CA ILE A 122 -6.59 0.27 -6.05
C ILE A 122 -7.30 -0.86 -6.81
N THR A 123 -6.97 -1.01 -8.09
CA THR A 123 -7.59 -2.06 -8.92
C THR A 123 -7.14 -3.42 -8.44
N PRO A 124 -8.05 -4.39 -8.49
CA PRO A 124 -7.67 -5.80 -8.51
C PRO A 124 -6.57 -5.99 -9.56
N PHE A 125 -5.53 -6.72 -9.25
CA PHE A 125 -4.42 -6.92 -10.18
C PHE A 125 -4.92 -7.39 -11.54
N GLY A 126 -4.67 -6.60 -12.59
CA GLY A 126 -4.86 -7.03 -13.96
C GLY A 126 -3.99 -8.25 -14.28
N LYS A 127 -4.27 -8.94 -15.38
CA LYS A 127 -3.58 -10.19 -15.74
C LYS A 127 -2.05 -10.03 -15.75
N GLU A 128 -1.52 -8.94 -16.28
CA GLU A 128 -0.08 -8.67 -16.33
C GLU A 128 0.52 -8.54 -14.93
N VAL A 129 -0.13 -7.81 -14.04
CA VAL A 129 0.33 -7.65 -12.65
C VAL A 129 0.26 -8.99 -11.91
N GLN A 130 -0.77 -9.80 -12.15
CA GLN A 130 -0.87 -11.15 -11.57
C GLN A 130 0.32 -12.03 -11.99
N GLU A 131 0.75 -11.94 -13.26
CA GLU A 131 1.93 -12.68 -13.73
C GLU A 131 3.22 -12.19 -13.09
N ILE A 132 3.39 -10.87 -12.97
CA ILE A 132 4.53 -10.27 -12.25
C ILE A 132 4.56 -10.75 -10.79
N MET A 133 3.41 -10.76 -10.13
CA MET A 133 3.29 -11.24 -8.75
C MET A 133 3.67 -12.72 -8.63
N ARG A 134 3.20 -13.57 -9.55
CA ARG A 134 3.56 -15.00 -9.56
C ARG A 134 5.06 -15.24 -9.75
N ARG A 135 5.71 -14.45 -10.58
CA ARG A 135 7.15 -14.60 -10.86
C ARG A 135 8.03 -14.13 -9.71
N ASN A 136 7.65 -13.02 -9.10
CA ASN A 136 8.50 -12.30 -8.16
C ASN A 136 8.23 -12.66 -6.70
N TYR A 137 7.05 -13.20 -6.38
CA TYR A 137 6.65 -13.48 -5.00
C TYR A 137 6.31 -14.94 -4.76
N THR A 138 6.67 -15.43 -3.59
CA THR A 138 6.05 -16.58 -2.98
C THR A 138 4.79 -16.10 -2.27
N ILE A 139 3.66 -16.73 -2.53
CA ILE A 139 2.39 -16.36 -1.93
C ILE A 139 1.93 -17.51 -1.03
N SER A 140 1.58 -17.18 0.19
CA SER A 140 1.11 -18.16 1.17
C SER A 140 -0.13 -17.67 1.90
N LYS A 141 -0.91 -18.60 2.44
CA LYS A 141 -2.10 -18.33 3.25
C LYS A 141 -2.00 -19.04 4.57
N SER A 142 -2.52 -18.40 5.61
CA SER A 142 -2.71 -18.97 6.94
C SER A 142 -3.98 -18.43 7.58
N SER A 143 -4.41 -19.04 8.67
CA SER A 143 -5.54 -18.57 9.47
C SER A 143 -5.04 -18.36 10.89
N PRO A 144 -4.66 -17.14 11.29
CA PRO A 144 -4.17 -16.83 12.65
C PRO A 144 -5.20 -17.15 13.73
N ASP A 145 -6.48 -16.98 13.40
CA ASP A 145 -7.62 -17.34 14.24
C ASP A 145 -8.83 -17.75 13.38
N GLY A 146 -9.92 -18.18 14.02
CA GLY A 146 -11.12 -18.68 13.30
C GLY A 146 -11.88 -17.65 12.47
N ASN A 147 -11.60 -16.35 12.64
CA ASN A 147 -12.27 -15.25 11.94
C ASN A 147 -11.31 -14.42 11.05
N THR A 148 -10.01 -14.68 11.12
CA THR A 148 -9.01 -13.96 10.35
C THR A 148 -8.29 -14.91 9.40
N SER A 149 -8.23 -14.54 8.14
CA SER A 149 -7.35 -15.12 7.15
C SER A 149 -6.20 -14.17 6.85
N ARG A 150 -5.04 -14.71 6.53
CA ARG A 150 -3.81 -13.99 6.22
C ARG A 150 -3.25 -14.44 4.88
N ILE A 151 -2.97 -13.47 3.99
CA ILE A 151 -2.18 -13.69 2.77
C ILE A 151 -0.84 -13.00 2.95
N VAL A 152 0.23 -13.70 2.60
CA VAL A 152 1.61 -13.17 2.63
C VAL A 152 2.20 -13.28 1.24
N PHE A 153 2.70 -12.17 0.73
CA PHE A 153 3.54 -12.07 -0.44
C PHE A 153 4.97 -11.82 0.02
N GLU A 154 5.90 -12.65 -0.39
CA GLU A 154 7.31 -12.52 -0.05
C GLU A 154 8.17 -12.64 -1.31
N THR A 155 9.09 -11.71 -1.52
CA THR A 155 9.97 -11.71 -2.69
C THR A 155 10.73 -13.03 -2.80
N ARG A 156 10.57 -13.75 -3.93
CA ARG A 156 11.21 -15.08 -4.14
C ARG A 156 12.72 -15.00 -4.25
N ARG A 157 13.20 -13.94 -4.88
CA ARG A 157 14.63 -13.68 -5.07
C ARG A 157 14.87 -12.21 -4.78
N PRO A 158 15.87 -11.91 -3.96
CA PRO A 158 16.33 -10.54 -3.87
C PRO A 158 16.63 -10.07 -5.29
N GLN A 159 16.15 -8.88 -5.64
CA GLN A 159 16.47 -8.32 -6.95
C GLN A 159 17.99 -8.27 -7.09
N THR A 160 18.51 -8.98 -8.10
CA THR A 160 19.95 -8.99 -8.39
C THR A 160 20.28 -7.73 -9.18
N GLY A 161 21.14 -6.94 -8.65
CA GLY A 161 21.59 -5.66 -9.21
C GLY A 161 22.43 -4.95 -8.17
N ALA A 162 22.68 -3.68 -8.35
CA ALA A 162 23.37 -2.87 -7.35
C ALA A 162 22.62 -2.87 -6.00
N ALA A 163 21.28 -2.93 -6.04
CA ALA A 163 20.43 -2.96 -4.86
C ALA A 163 19.74 -4.32 -4.70
N VAL A 164 19.88 -4.93 -3.53
CA VAL A 164 19.16 -6.15 -3.15
C VAL A 164 18.02 -5.75 -2.21
N GLY A 165 16.78 -5.79 -2.73
CA GLY A 165 15.59 -5.51 -1.95
C GLY A 165 14.80 -6.80 -1.64
N ASN A 166 14.28 -6.90 -0.43
CA ASN A 166 13.30 -7.90 -0.05
C ASN A 166 12.03 -7.19 0.41
N THR A 167 10.89 -7.55 -0.16
CA THR A 167 9.59 -7.00 0.20
C THR A 167 8.70 -8.12 0.71
N ARG A 168 8.10 -7.90 1.86
CA ARG A 168 7.07 -8.77 2.43
C ARG A 168 5.80 -7.97 2.65
N ILE A 169 4.69 -8.40 2.04
CA ILE A 169 3.37 -7.81 2.21
C ILE A 169 2.51 -8.83 2.94
N THR A 170 1.98 -8.45 4.09
CA THR A 170 1.08 -9.28 4.88
C THR A 170 -0.29 -8.60 4.93
N ILE A 171 -1.34 -9.32 4.59
CA ILE A 171 -2.71 -8.82 4.56
C ILE A 171 -3.57 -9.70 5.43
N ASP A 172 -4.08 -9.14 6.52
CA ASP A 172 -5.07 -9.77 7.40
C ASP A 172 -6.46 -9.26 7.02
N TYR A 173 -7.40 -10.17 6.86
CA TYR A 173 -8.77 -9.86 6.47
C TYR A 173 -9.77 -10.78 7.18
N ASP A 174 -11.01 -10.34 7.25
CA ASP A 174 -12.09 -11.13 7.80
C ASP A 174 -12.43 -12.28 6.84
N SER A 175 -12.39 -13.52 7.33
CA SER A 175 -12.54 -14.73 6.52
C SER A 175 -13.93 -14.90 5.90
N LYS A 176 -14.96 -14.22 6.43
CA LYS A 176 -16.35 -14.30 5.96
C LYS A 176 -16.70 -13.16 5.01
N THR A 177 -16.32 -11.94 5.37
CA THR A 177 -16.67 -10.73 4.62
C THR A 177 -15.63 -10.33 3.59
N TYR A 178 -14.39 -10.84 3.70
CA TYR A 178 -13.22 -10.46 2.91
C TYR A 178 -12.79 -8.99 3.09
N LEU A 179 -13.30 -8.30 4.11
CA LEU A 179 -12.85 -6.94 4.41
C LEU A 179 -11.46 -6.96 5.03
N PRO A 180 -10.53 -6.10 4.58
CA PRO A 180 -9.21 -6.02 5.15
C PRO A 180 -9.28 -5.49 6.60
N ARG A 181 -8.43 -6.04 7.45
CA ARG A 181 -8.21 -5.59 8.83
C ARG A 181 -6.90 -4.84 8.94
N ASN A 182 -5.85 -5.45 8.41
CA ASN A 182 -4.50 -4.88 8.45
C ASN A 182 -3.76 -5.18 7.16
N ILE A 183 -2.91 -4.24 6.75
CA ILE A 183 -1.88 -4.45 5.73
C ILE A 183 -0.54 -4.07 6.36
N ASN A 184 0.44 -4.96 6.31
CA ASN A 184 1.81 -4.68 6.69
C ASN A 184 2.73 -4.85 5.49
N ILE A 185 3.55 -3.83 5.19
CA ILE A 185 4.52 -3.83 4.11
C ILE A 185 5.90 -3.64 4.74
N ASP A 186 6.69 -4.69 4.72
CA ASP A 186 8.07 -4.68 5.19
C ASP A 186 9.00 -4.67 3.99
N ILE A 187 9.89 -3.70 3.93
CA ILE A 187 10.91 -3.55 2.89
C ILE A 187 12.27 -3.55 3.56
N SER A 188 13.16 -4.42 3.12
CA SER A 188 14.56 -4.38 3.49
C SER A 188 15.42 -4.15 2.24
N MET A 189 16.36 -3.23 2.33
CA MET A 189 17.28 -2.86 1.25
C MET A 189 18.70 -3.11 1.70
N LYS A 190 19.51 -3.63 0.79
CA LYS A 190 20.94 -3.81 0.95
C LYS A 190 21.60 -3.44 -0.36
N GLU A 191 22.38 -2.36 -0.35
CA GLU A 191 23.05 -1.81 -1.53
C GLU A 191 24.56 -1.73 -1.28
N PRO A 192 25.41 -2.04 -2.26
CA PRO A 192 26.84 -1.80 -2.14
C PRO A 192 27.09 -0.32 -1.83
N ALA A 193 27.96 -0.04 -0.88
CA ALA A 193 28.34 1.31 -0.49
C ALA A 193 29.79 1.56 -0.93
N ASP A 194 29.96 2.27 -2.03
CA ASP A 194 31.27 2.77 -2.47
C ASP A 194 31.65 4.05 -1.72
N GLU A 195 32.85 4.56 -1.99
CA GLU A 195 33.38 5.74 -1.32
C GLU A 195 32.56 7.00 -1.65
N GLU A 196 32.02 7.11 -2.87
CA GLU A 196 31.17 8.22 -3.30
C GLU A 196 29.85 8.24 -2.55
N THR A 197 29.19 7.08 -2.45
CA THR A 197 27.97 6.91 -1.67
C THR A 197 28.19 7.27 -0.19
N ILE A 198 29.31 6.85 0.40
CA ILE A 198 29.64 7.17 1.79
C ILE A 198 29.92 8.66 1.98
N ALA A 199 30.56 9.31 1.00
CA ALA A 199 30.80 10.74 1.03
C ALA A 199 29.49 11.55 0.98
N SER A 200 28.55 11.17 0.10
CA SER A 200 27.21 11.76 0.01
C SER A 200 26.45 11.71 1.35
N LEU A 201 26.51 10.58 2.06
CA LEU A 201 25.85 10.46 3.37
C LEU A 201 26.40 11.48 4.39
N LYS A 202 27.69 11.78 4.32
CA LYS A 202 28.32 12.78 5.20
C LYS A 202 27.88 14.20 4.85
N GLU A 203 27.73 14.50 3.56
CA GLU A 203 27.24 15.80 3.09
C GLU A 203 25.78 16.02 3.51
N GLU A 204 24.98 14.94 3.56
CA GLU A 204 23.58 14.96 4.02
C GLU A 204 23.45 14.91 5.56
N GLU A 205 24.56 14.98 6.31
CA GLU A 205 24.61 14.87 7.78
C GLU A 205 24.02 13.55 8.32
N VAL A 206 24.02 12.49 7.51
CA VAL A 206 23.55 11.18 7.90
C VAL A 206 24.65 10.40 8.60
N ASP A 207 24.36 9.84 9.78
CA ASP A 207 25.31 9.00 10.53
C ASP A 207 25.60 7.69 9.78
N GLU A 208 26.72 7.65 9.04
CA GLU A 208 27.12 6.50 8.24
C GLU A 208 27.17 5.19 9.05
N LYS A 209 27.55 5.26 10.35
CA LYS A 209 27.68 4.08 11.22
C LYS A 209 26.34 3.36 11.44
N LYS A 210 25.23 4.08 11.28
CA LYS A 210 23.89 3.47 11.39
C LYS A 210 23.50 2.72 10.13
N LEU A 211 23.90 3.21 8.95
CA LEU A 211 23.50 2.67 7.65
C LEU A 211 24.50 1.69 7.08
N VAL A 212 25.81 1.97 7.19
CA VAL A 212 26.85 1.17 6.57
C VAL A 212 27.19 -0.04 7.43
N LYS A 213 27.10 -1.23 6.84
CA LYS A 213 27.51 -2.50 7.46
C LYS A 213 28.56 -3.17 6.60
N GLU A 214 29.61 -3.67 7.23
CA GLU A 214 30.60 -4.50 6.58
C GLU A 214 30.12 -5.97 6.61
N ILE A 215 30.04 -6.59 5.45
CA ILE A 215 29.62 -7.99 5.28
C ILE A 215 30.62 -8.64 4.33
N ASN A 216 31.37 -9.62 4.80
CA ASN A 216 32.41 -10.32 4.03
C ASN A 216 33.47 -9.37 3.43
N GLY A 217 33.88 -8.34 4.16
CA GLY A 217 34.88 -7.37 3.71
C GLY A 217 34.37 -6.30 2.72
N LEU A 218 33.08 -6.32 2.40
CA LEU A 218 32.44 -5.31 1.55
C LEU A 218 31.47 -4.45 2.37
N LYS A 219 31.43 -3.16 2.04
CA LYS A 219 30.52 -2.21 2.69
C LYS A 219 29.17 -2.19 1.97
N TYR A 220 28.09 -2.16 2.74
CA TYR A 220 26.73 -2.09 2.25
C TYR A 220 25.93 -1.05 3.04
N LEU A 221 25.06 -0.32 2.33
CA LEU A 221 23.95 0.38 2.97
C LEU A 221 22.87 -0.64 3.30
N VAL A 222 22.46 -0.70 4.56
CA VAL A 222 21.41 -1.61 5.02
C VAL A 222 20.32 -0.80 5.70
N ARG A 223 19.11 -0.86 5.17
CA ARG A 223 17.95 -0.19 5.74
C ARG A 223 16.72 -1.07 5.66
N SER A 224 15.90 -1.04 6.69
CA SER A 224 14.56 -1.64 6.67
C SER A 224 13.51 -0.57 6.95
N GLN A 225 12.36 -0.71 6.29
CA GLN A 225 11.19 0.13 6.49
C GLN A 225 9.96 -0.75 6.64
N SER A 226 9.05 -0.36 7.50
CA SER A 226 7.77 -1.03 7.67
C SER A 226 6.64 -0.01 7.65
N MET A 227 5.59 -0.31 6.91
CA MET A 227 4.34 0.43 6.89
C MET A 227 3.21 -0.49 7.33
N TYR A 228 2.62 -0.20 8.47
CA TYR A 228 1.47 -0.90 8.99
C TYR A 228 0.22 -0.05 8.84
N ILE A 229 -0.79 -0.57 8.15
CA ILE A 229 -2.09 0.08 7.93
C ILE A 229 -3.16 -0.78 8.60
N GLN A 230 -3.86 -0.21 9.56
CA GLN A 230 -5.00 -0.83 10.22
C GLN A 230 -6.28 -0.16 9.71
N PHE A 231 -7.21 -0.95 9.23
CA PHE A 231 -8.54 -0.49 8.83
C PHE A 231 -9.48 -0.58 10.04
N THR A 232 -10.19 0.54 10.28
CA THR A 232 -11.18 0.61 11.35
C THR A 232 -12.49 1.09 10.77
N ALA A 233 -13.60 0.53 10.95
CA ALA A 233 -14.90 1.02 10.50
C ALA A 233 -15.10 1.11 8.97
N ILE A 234 -14.85 0.01 8.24
CA ILE A 234 -15.21 -0.04 6.82
C ILE A 234 -16.74 -0.13 6.69
N LYS A 235 -17.33 0.80 5.95
CA LYS A 235 -18.75 0.88 5.63
C LYS A 235 -18.92 1.03 4.13
N ASN A 236 -19.88 0.35 3.54
CA ASN A 236 -20.12 0.32 2.09
C ASN A 236 -21.59 0.61 1.73
N ASP A 237 -22.29 1.36 2.56
CA ASP A 237 -23.65 1.78 2.33
C ASP A 237 -23.74 3.26 1.97
N LYS A 238 -24.76 3.62 1.20
CA LYS A 238 -24.97 4.98 0.70
C LYS A 238 -25.22 5.99 1.85
N GLU A 239 -25.88 5.59 2.90
CA GLU A 239 -26.24 6.49 4.01
C GLU A 239 -25.00 7.02 4.74
N ASN A 240 -24.02 6.14 4.98
CA ASN A 240 -22.77 6.52 5.61
C ASN A 240 -21.89 7.44 4.74
N VAL A 241 -22.05 7.38 3.42
CA VAL A 241 -21.25 8.16 2.45
C VAL A 241 -21.91 9.51 2.13
N MET A 242 -23.21 9.67 2.39
CA MET A 242 -23.89 10.98 2.25
C MET A 242 -23.31 12.08 3.15
N GLN A 243 -22.52 11.70 4.16
CA GLN A 243 -21.81 12.62 5.05
C GLN A 243 -20.41 13.00 4.53
N MET A 244 -20.06 12.61 3.30
CA MET A 244 -18.76 12.95 2.71
C MET A 244 -18.58 14.47 2.66
N PRO A 245 -17.46 15.01 3.19
CA PRO A 245 -17.15 16.42 3.11
C PRO A 245 -17.07 16.93 1.66
N SER A 246 -17.55 18.16 1.43
CA SER A 246 -17.42 18.86 0.15
C SER A 246 -16.31 19.91 0.24
N TYR A 247 -15.62 20.17 -0.87
CA TYR A 247 -14.64 21.25 -0.94
C TYR A 247 -15.27 22.64 -0.68
N ASP A 248 -16.58 22.79 -0.85
CA ASP A 248 -17.31 24.01 -0.44
C ASP A 248 -17.17 24.35 1.03
N SER A 249 -16.78 23.37 1.86
CA SER A 249 -16.49 23.60 3.28
C SER A 249 -15.16 24.32 3.51
N CYS A 250 -14.24 24.29 2.54
CA CYS A 250 -12.92 24.88 2.63
C CYS A 250 -12.66 26.02 1.63
N LEU A 251 -13.46 26.13 0.56
CA LEU A 251 -13.29 27.11 -0.50
C LEU A 251 -14.59 27.85 -0.80
N ASP A 252 -14.46 29.15 -1.12
CA ASP A 252 -15.47 29.96 -1.80
C ASP A 252 -15.04 30.21 -3.25
N TYR A 253 -15.97 30.11 -4.18
CA TYR A 253 -15.77 30.46 -5.57
C TYR A 253 -16.57 31.71 -5.93
N ASN A 254 -15.87 32.76 -6.37
CA ASN A 254 -16.51 33.96 -6.90
C ASN A 254 -16.67 33.83 -8.40
N ALA A 255 -17.91 33.66 -8.86
CA ALA A 255 -18.21 33.47 -10.29
C ALA A 255 -17.92 34.73 -11.13
N VAL A 256 -17.90 35.95 -10.56
CA VAL A 256 -17.63 37.21 -11.27
C VAL A 256 -16.13 37.36 -11.51
N THR A 257 -15.29 37.15 -10.50
CA THR A 257 -13.82 37.26 -10.63
C THR A 257 -13.17 35.96 -11.06
N GLN A 258 -13.91 34.83 -11.05
CA GLN A 258 -13.40 33.49 -11.30
C GLN A 258 -12.27 33.09 -10.32
N GLU A 259 -12.32 33.60 -9.11
CA GLU A 259 -11.32 33.38 -8.08
C GLU A 259 -11.84 32.45 -6.99
N PHE A 260 -10.93 31.66 -6.45
CA PHE A 260 -11.18 30.87 -5.25
C PHE A 260 -10.53 31.57 -4.03
N THR A 261 -11.22 31.53 -2.91
CA THR A 261 -10.72 32.03 -1.63
C THR A 261 -10.93 30.97 -0.54
N GLY A 262 -10.00 30.88 0.40
CA GLY A 262 -10.08 29.91 1.51
C GLY A 262 -11.15 30.32 2.53
N LYS A 263 -11.83 29.32 3.10
CA LYS A 263 -12.84 29.47 4.17
C LYS A 263 -12.30 29.02 5.52
N GLY A 264 -12.83 29.56 6.59
CA GLY A 264 -12.58 29.08 7.95
C GLY A 264 -11.08 29.02 8.30
N LYS A 265 -10.57 27.86 8.62
CA LYS A 265 -9.15 27.62 8.93
C LYS A 265 -8.23 27.80 7.70
N TYR A 266 -8.77 27.83 6.49
CA TYR A 266 -8.00 27.91 5.24
C TYR A 266 -7.88 29.33 4.66
N LYS A 267 -8.38 30.37 5.38
CA LYS A 267 -8.37 31.77 4.91
C LYS A 267 -6.98 32.29 4.54
N ASP A 268 -5.96 31.83 5.25
CA ASP A 268 -4.58 32.26 5.09
C ASP A 268 -3.74 31.28 4.25
N TYR A 269 -4.41 30.36 3.52
CA TYR A 269 -3.70 29.42 2.66
C TYR A 269 -3.49 30.04 1.27
N GLU A 270 -2.32 29.82 0.73
CA GLU A 270 -1.99 30.14 -0.66
C GLU A 270 -2.73 29.21 -1.61
N ILE A 271 -3.41 29.77 -2.60
CA ILE A 271 -4.18 29.00 -3.58
C ILE A 271 -3.48 29.04 -4.93
N THR A 272 -3.12 27.87 -5.45
CA THR A 272 -2.48 27.70 -6.76
C THR A 272 -3.41 26.96 -7.70
N LYS A 273 -3.73 27.55 -8.86
CA LYS A 273 -4.46 26.89 -9.93
C LYS A 273 -3.46 26.24 -10.89
N LEU A 274 -3.69 24.98 -11.23
CA LEU A 274 -2.86 24.20 -12.16
C LEU A 274 -3.52 24.03 -13.54
N PHE A 275 -4.50 24.87 -13.90
CA PHE A 275 -5.27 24.85 -15.16
C PHE A 275 -5.56 26.24 -15.66
#